data_5810906531d3646365030d587a97d694
#
_entry.id   5810906531d3646365030d587a97d694
#
_cell.length_a   1.000
_cell.length_b   1.000
_cell.length_c   1.000
_cell.angle_alpha   90.00
_cell.angle_beta   90.00
_cell.angle_gamma   90.00
#
_symmetry.space_group_name_H-M   'P 1'
#
loop_
_entity.id
_entity.type
_entity.pdbx_description
1 polymer ?
#
loop_
_entity_poly.entity_id
_entity_poly.type
_entity_poly.pdbx_seq_one_letter_code
_entity_poly.pdbx_strand_id
1 'polypeptide(L)'
;DMAEEDEDADLIEEATALMDEFEKTYEELRISTLLTGEYDKDDAILTLHAGAGGTESCDWAGMLYRMFTRWAGKKGYGTEVLDYLDGDEAGIKSVTVKITGMNAYGYLRSEKGVHRLVRISPFNAAGKRQTSFASCDVMPDIKDDIEVEIADEDIRIDTYRASGAGGQHINKTDSAIRITHLPTGIVVQCQNERSQHKNKDQAMKMLKTKLYLLKQQQHLEKLSDIRGDVGDNGWGNQIRS
;
A
#
# COMPACT_ATOMS: atom_id res chain seq x y z
N ASP A 1 29.38 -29.85 -26.18
CA ASP A 1 29.91 -31.16 -25.86
C ASP A 1 29.54 -32.25 -26.88
N MET A 2 28.43 -33.07 -26.67
CA MET A 2 28.06 -34.10 -27.65
C MET A 2 27.61 -33.50 -29.01
N ALA A 3 26.88 -32.39 -29.00
CA ALA A 3 26.41 -31.71 -30.23
C ALA A 3 27.58 -31.02 -31.00
N GLU A 4 28.60 -30.56 -30.29
CA GLU A 4 29.81 -30.02 -30.89
C GLU A 4 30.73 -31.10 -31.50
N GLU A 5 30.72 -32.31 -30.92
CA GLU A 5 31.49 -33.46 -31.45
C GLU A 5 30.87 -34.03 -32.73
N ASP A 6 29.54 -34.00 -32.88
CA ASP A 6 28.82 -34.51 -34.02
C ASP A 6 28.51 -33.44 -35.11
N GLU A 7 28.89 -32.17 -34.90
CA GLU A 7 28.58 -31.01 -35.77
C GLU A 7 27.04 -30.88 -36.06
N ASP A 8 26.19 -31.31 -35.14
CA ASP A 8 24.73 -31.26 -35.29
C ASP A 8 24.18 -29.87 -34.93
N ALA A 9 23.90 -29.07 -35.96
CA ALA A 9 23.44 -27.69 -35.80
C ALA A 9 22.10 -27.60 -35.10
N ASP A 10 21.20 -28.59 -35.28
CA ASP A 10 19.86 -28.58 -34.67
C ASP A 10 19.95 -28.83 -33.15
N LEU A 11 20.84 -29.73 -32.71
CA LEU A 11 21.11 -29.96 -31.29
C LEU A 11 21.78 -28.76 -30.60
N ILE A 12 22.62 -28.02 -31.30
CA ILE A 12 23.25 -26.80 -30.80
C ILE A 12 22.19 -25.72 -30.60
N GLU A 13 21.28 -25.54 -31.54
CA GLU A 13 20.21 -24.57 -31.46
C GLU A 13 19.22 -24.90 -30.31
N GLU A 14 18.84 -26.19 -30.16
CA GLU A 14 17.99 -26.65 -29.04
C GLU A 14 18.69 -26.45 -27.68
N ALA A 15 19.97 -26.82 -27.58
CA ALA A 15 20.74 -26.61 -26.34
C ALA A 15 20.85 -25.13 -25.98
N THR A 16 21.05 -24.26 -26.96
CA THR A 16 21.12 -22.80 -26.75
C THR A 16 19.77 -22.27 -26.27
N ALA A 17 18.65 -22.67 -26.87
CA ALA A 17 17.30 -22.27 -26.45
C ALA A 17 16.98 -22.72 -25.01
N LEU A 18 17.37 -23.94 -24.64
CA LEU A 18 17.20 -24.46 -23.27
C LEU A 18 18.06 -23.69 -22.26
N MET A 19 19.29 -23.30 -22.62
CA MET A 19 20.15 -22.48 -21.78
C MET A 19 19.54 -21.09 -21.54
N ASP A 20 19.03 -20.43 -22.58
CA ASP A 20 18.38 -19.14 -22.49
C ASP A 20 17.12 -19.19 -21.59
N GLU A 21 16.31 -20.25 -21.71
CA GLU A 21 15.17 -20.49 -20.86
C GLU A 21 15.58 -20.74 -19.40
N PHE A 22 16.63 -21.52 -19.18
CA PHE A 22 17.17 -21.77 -17.86
C PHE A 22 17.67 -20.48 -17.20
N GLU A 23 18.48 -19.68 -17.91
CA GLU A 23 19.00 -18.41 -17.39
C GLU A 23 17.87 -17.46 -16.99
N LYS A 24 16.84 -17.35 -17.84
CA LYS A 24 15.66 -16.53 -17.55
C LYS A 24 14.92 -17.01 -16.30
N THR A 25 14.67 -18.31 -16.20
CA THR A 25 13.98 -18.91 -15.04
C THR A 25 14.80 -18.76 -13.77
N TYR A 26 16.12 -18.95 -13.86
CA TYR A 26 17.04 -18.76 -12.75
C TYR A 26 17.05 -17.32 -12.24
N GLU A 27 17.11 -16.32 -13.11
CA GLU A 27 17.06 -14.91 -12.72
C GLU A 27 15.71 -14.55 -12.09
N GLU A 28 14.58 -15.06 -12.60
CA GLU A 28 13.27 -14.86 -12.00
C GLU A 28 13.18 -15.47 -10.59
N LEU A 29 13.72 -16.67 -10.40
CA LEU A 29 13.78 -17.33 -9.09
C LEU A 29 14.70 -16.55 -8.13
N ARG A 30 15.87 -16.13 -8.59
CA ARG A 30 16.81 -15.33 -7.81
C ARG A 30 16.18 -14.04 -7.30
N ILE A 31 15.50 -13.30 -8.17
CA ILE A 31 14.79 -12.08 -7.76
C ILE A 31 13.71 -12.40 -6.74
N SER A 32 12.92 -13.46 -6.95
CA SER A 32 11.85 -13.83 -6.02
C SER A 32 12.36 -14.19 -4.61
N THR A 33 13.58 -14.75 -4.51
CA THR A 33 14.21 -15.06 -3.21
C THR A 33 14.71 -13.83 -2.47
N LEU A 34 14.89 -12.70 -3.14
CA LEU A 34 15.27 -11.42 -2.52
C LEU A 34 14.07 -10.66 -1.93
N LEU A 35 12.84 -11.07 -2.30
CA LEU A 35 11.60 -10.44 -1.83
C LEU A 35 11.20 -11.05 -0.48
N THR A 36 11.85 -10.59 0.60
CA THR A 36 11.67 -11.10 1.97
C THR A 36 10.99 -10.11 2.92
N GLY A 37 10.63 -8.94 2.44
CA GLY A 37 9.94 -7.92 3.22
C GLY A 37 8.53 -8.36 3.63
N GLU A 38 8.02 -7.82 4.74
CA GLU A 38 6.72 -8.15 5.33
C GLU A 38 5.58 -8.05 4.31
N TYR A 39 5.60 -7.02 3.46
CA TYR A 39 4.56 -6.73 2.46
C TYR A 39 4.95 -7.10 1.03
N ASP A 40 6.14 -7.67 0.80
CA ASP A 40 6.62 -7.94 -0.56
C ASP A 40 5.71 -8.86 -1.37
N LYS A 41 4.92 -9.71 -0.69
CA LYS A 41 3.98 -10.64 -1.31
C LYS A 41 2.65 -10.03 -1.71
N ASP A 42 2.37 -8.81 -1.23
CA ASP A 42 1.08 -8.16 -1.40
C ASP A 42 0.88 -7.59 -2.80
N ASP A 43 -0.37 -7.29 -3.11
CA ASP A 43 -0.75 -6.45 -4.24
C ASP A 43 -0.15 -5.05 -4.07
N ALA A 44 -0.01 -4.31 -5.15
CA ALA A 44 0.56 -2.97 -5.13
C ALA A 44 -0.46 -1.90 -5.53
N ILE A 45 -0.42 -0.76 -4.88
CA ILE A 45 -1.08 0.48 -5.30
C ILE A 45 0.03 1.40 -5.82
N LEU A 46 0.03 1.63 -7.13
CA LEU A 46 0.97 2.49 -7.84
C LEU A 46 0.31 3.84 -8.13
N THR A 47 0.91 4.94 -7.69
CA THR A 47 0.44 6.28 -7.99
C THR A 47 1.52 7.06 -8.74
N LEU A 48 1.15 7.63 -9.89
CA LEU A 48 2.02 8.47 -10.71
C LEU A 48 1.50 9.91 -10.70
N HIS A 49 2.39 10.87 -10.51
CA HIS A 49 2.08 12.28 -10.62
C HIS A 49 3.06 12.97 -11.57
N ALA A 50 2.53 13.77 -12.50
CA ALA A 50 3.34 14.66 -13.29
C ALA A 50 4.00 15.72 -12.38
N GLY A 51 5.31 15.93 -12.58
CA GLY A 51 6.11 16.90 -11.84
C GLY A 51 6.43 18.14 -12.66
N ALA A 52 7.62 18.70 -12.44
CA ALA A 52 8.09 19.85 -13.22
C ALA A 52 8.26 19.47 -14.70
N GLY A 53 7.74 20.32 -15.62
CA GLY A 53 7.83 20.13 -17.07
C GLY A 53 6.54 20.42 -17.84
N GLY A 54 5.45 20.82 -17.17
CA GLY A 54 4.17 21.15 -17.83
C GLY A 54 3.60 19.98 -18.64
N THR A 55 3.15 20.22 -19.88
CA THR A 55 2.59 19.21 -20.79
C THR A 55 3.53 18.02 -21.02
N GLU A 56 4.84 18.26 -21.07
CA GLU A 56 5.86 17.20 -21.20
C GLU A 56 5.85 16.24 -20.01
N SER A 57 5.69 16.75 -18.79
CA SER A 57 5.64 15.92 -17.58
C SER A 57 4.37 15.06 -17.51
N CYS A 58 3.25 15.60 -18.02
CA CYS A 58 2.00 14.84 -18.14
C CYS A 58 2.13 13.70 -19.17
N ASP A 59 2.79 13.95 -20.31
CA ASP A 59 3.05 12.90 -21.30
C ASP A 59 4.02 11.86 -20.74
N TRP A 60 5.05 12.29 -20.00
CA TRP A 60 5.97 11.37 -19.33
C TRP A 60 5.26 10.47 -18.31
N ALA A 61 4.38 11.02 -17.47
CA ALA A 61 3.56 10.21 -16.55
C ALA A 61 2.70 9.19 -17.32
N GLY A 62 2.13 9.56 -18.47
CA GLY A 62 1.41 8.66 -19.37
C GLY A 62 2.30 7.55 -19.95
N MET A 63 3.55 7.84 -20.27
CA MET A 63 4.52 6.85 -20.74
C MET A 63 4.86 5.85 -19.62
N LEU A 64 5.11 6.33 -18.40
CA LEU A 64 5.35 5.48 -17.22
C LEU A 64 4.14 4.58 -16.93
N TYR A 65 2.93 5.14 -16.95
CA TYR A 65 1.69 4.37 -16.78
C TYR A 65 1.60 3.21 -17.79
N ARG A 66 1.85 3.49 -19.07
CA ARG A 66 1.87 2.45 -20.10
C ARG A 66 2.98 1.42 -19.88
N MET A 67 4.14 1.84 -19.41
CA MET A 67 5.27 0.94 -19.09
C MET A 67 4.86 -0.03 -17.98
N PHE A 68 4.37 0.46 -16.86
CA PHE A 68 4.01 -0.37 -15.71
C PHE A 68 2.81 -1.30 -16.00
N THR A 69 1.78 -0.81 -16.69
CA THR A 69 0.63 -1.65 -17.06
C THR A 69 1.00 -2.75 -18.06
N ARG A 70 1.90 -2.48 -19.01
CA ARG A 70 2.42 -3.50 -19.93
C ARG A 70 3.30 -4.52 -19.20
N TRP A 71 4.11 -4.07 -18.25
CA TRP A 71 4.90 -4.97 -17.41
C TRP A 71 3.97 -5.88 -16.59
N ALA A 72 2.96 -5.33 -15.94
CA ALA A 72 1.97 -6.10 -15.20
C ALA A 72 1.28 -7.15 -16.09
N GLY A 73 0.85 -6.77 -17.30
CA GLY A 73 0.27 -7.69 -18.26
C GLY A 73 1.20 -8.83 -18.69
N LYS A 74 2.50 -8.54 -18.90
CA LYS A 74 3.52 -9.56 -19.20
C LYS A 74 3.74 -10.55 -18.05
N LYS A 75 3.57 -10.11 -16.80
CA LYS A 75 3.65 -10.96 -15.60
C LYS A 75 2.33 -11.69 -15.31
N GLY A 76 1.27 -11.45 -16.06
CA GLY A 76 -0.06 -12.01 -15.83
C GLY A 76 -0.80 -11.38 -14.65
N TYR A 77 -0.40 -10.16 -14.24
CA TYR A 77 -1.02 -9.43 -13.13
C TYR A 77 -2.28 -8.69 -13.59
N GLY A 78 -3.28 -8.63 -12.68
CA GLY A 78 -4.45 -7.79 -12.87
C GLY A 78 -4.12 -6.32 -12.67
N THR A 79 -4.77 -5.43 -13.42
CA THR A 79 -4.64 -3.97 -13.26
C THR A 79 -6.01 -3.34 -13.18
N GLU A 80 -6.24 -2.50 -12.16
CA GLU A 80 -7.47 -1.75 -11.94
C GLU A 80 -7.13 -0.28 -11.69
N VAL A 81 -7.73 0.61 -12.46
CA VAL A 81 -7.55 2.06 -12.28
C VAL A 81 -8.48 2.53 -11.16
N LEU A 82 -7.89 3.04 -10.08
CA LEU A 82 -8.62 3.56 -8.91
C LEU A 82 -8.94 5.05 -9.04
N ASP A 83 -8.00 5.82 -9.60
CA ASP A 83 -8.15 7.25 -9.85
C ASP A 83 -7.39 7.64 -11.11
N TYR A 84 -7.93 8.61 -11.85
CA TYR A 84 -7.32 9.05 -13.10
C TYR A 84 -7.67 10.50 -13.38
N LEU A 85 -6.65 11.32 -13.56
CA LEU A 85 -6.78 12.72 -13.90
C LEU A 85 -5.97 13.05 -15.15
N ASP A 86 -6.65 13.46 -16.22
CA ASP A 86 -6.01 13.87 -17.46
C ASP A 86 -5.14 15.14 -17.29
N GLY A 87 -4.13 15.26 -18.12
CA GLY A 87 -3.40 16.51 -18.28
C GLY A 87 -4.24 17.52 -19.09
N ASP A 88 -4.01 18.80 -18.86
CA ASP A 88 -4.81 19.89 -19.47
C ASP A 88 -4.73 19.89 -21.01
N GLU A 89 -3.60 19.53 -21.60
CA GLU A 89 -3.37 19.52 -23.06
C GLU A 89 -3.05 18.13 -23.59
N ALA A 90 -2.29 17.33 -22.82
CA ALA A 90 -1.89 15.98 -23.18
C ALA A 90 -1.43 15.18 -21.97
N GLY A 91 -1.47 13.86 -22.08
CA GLY A 91 -0.94 12.93 -21.09
C GLY A 91 -1.78 12.86 -19.82
N ILE A 92 -1.16 12.50 -18.71
CA ILE A 92 -1.80 12.22 -17.43
C ILE A 92 -1.21 13.12 -16.35
N LYS A 93 -2.06 13.86 -15.62
CA LYS A 93 -1.64 14.67 -14.48
C LYS A 93 -1.40 13.80 -13.25
N SER A 94 -2.30 12.86 -12.99
CA SER A 94 -2.12 11.83 -11.96
C SER A 94 -2.91 10.58 -12.30
N VAL A 95 -2.41 9.42 -11.88
CA VAL A 95 -3.12 8.15 -11.99
C VAL A 95 -2.75 7.25 -10.82
N THR A 96 -3.75 6.60 -10.24
CA THR A 96 -3.59 5.57 -9.23
C THR A 96 -4.12 4.25 -9.76
N VAL A 97 -3.26 3.23 -9.76
CA VAL A 97 -3.57 1.90 -10.29
C VAL A 97 -3.28 0.85 -9.24
N LYS A 98 -4.24 -0.03 -9.01
CA LYS A 98 -4.03 -1.26 -8.27
C LYS A 98 -3.49 -2.33 -9.19
N ILE A 99 -2.39 -2.97 -8.79
CA ILE A 99 -1.76 -4.08 -9.50
C ILE A 99 -1.84 -5.32 -8.62
N THR A 100 -2.66 -6.28 -9.06
CA THR A 100 -2.97 -7.50 -8.33
C THR A 100 -2.13 -8.66 -8.83
N GLY A 101 -1.31 -9.23 -7.98
CA GLY A 101 -0.47 -10.37 -8.32
C GLY A 101 0.56 -10.68 -7.24
N MET A 102 1.04 -11.92 -7.23
CA MET A 102 2.03 -12.37 -6.25
C MET A 102 3.32 -11.55 -6.35
N ASN A 103 3.76 -10.99 -5.23
CA ASN A 103 4.95 -10.15 -5.11
C ASN A 103 4.87 -8.82 -5.92
N ALA A 104 3.66 -8.35 -6.28
CA ALA A 104 3.51 -7.12 -7.07
C ALA A 104 4.16 -5.93 -6.37
N TYR A 105 3.91 -5.76 -5.06
CA TYR A 105 4.54 -4.71 -4.27
C TYR A 105 6.05 -4.88 -4.18
N GLY A 106 6.54 -6.10 -3.91
CA GLY A 106 7.96 -6.39 -3.79
C GLY A 106 8.76 -6.00 -5.03
N TYR A 107 8.22 -6.25 -6.23
CA TYR A 107 8.83 -5.83 -7.50
C TYR A 107 8.78 -4.32 -7.71
N LEU A 108 7.66 -3.69 -7.38
CA LEU A 108 7.41 -2.28 -7.71
C LEU A 108 7.99 -1.29 -6.69
N ARG A 109 8.22 -1.70 -5.44
CA ARG A 109 8.73 -0.81 -4.39
C ARG A 109 10.06 -0.12 -4.77
N SER A 110 10.89 -0.78 -5.58
CA SER A 110 12.15 -0.21 -6.06
C SER A 110 11.97 0.90 -7.10
N GLU A 111 10.79 1.02 -7.69
CA GLU A 111 10.44 2.09 -8.63
C GLU A 111 9.90 3.35 -7.94
N LYS A 112 9.74 3.31 -6.61
CA LYS A 112 9.30 4.46 -5.82
C LYS A 112 10.34 5.57 -5.87
N GLY A 113 9.92 6.77 -6.29
CA GLY A 113 10.78 7.95 -6.39
C GLY A 113 10.50 8.79 -7.62
N VAL A 114 11.43 9.65 -7.99
CA VAL A 114 11.30 10.58 -9.11
C VAL A 114 11.98 10.02 -10.35
N HIS A 115 11.24 9.97 -11.46
CA HIS A 115 11.72 9.53 -12.77
C HIS A 115 11.91 10.74 -13.68
N ARG A 116 13.09 10.86 -14.29
CA ARG A 116 13.46 11.95 -15.19
C ARG A 116 13.42 11.48 -16.64
N LEU A 117 12.86 12.32 -17.52
CA LEU A 117 12.93 12.13 -18.97
C LEU A 117 13.66 13.33 -19.59
N VAL A 118 14.60 13.04 -20.48
CA VAL A 118 15.25 14.08 -21.29
C VAL A 118 15.12 13.69 -22.76
N ARG A 119 14.37 14.48 -23.51
CA ARG A 119 14.17 14.23 -24.95
C ARG A 119 13.96 15.53 -25.73
N ILE A 120 13.99 15.44 -27.06
CA ILE A 120 13.48 16.50 -27.93
C ILE A 120 11.95 16.53 -27.76
N SER A 121 11.39 17.71 -27.45
CA SER A 121 9.97 17.87 -27.18
C SER A 121 9.14 17.69 -28.43
N PRO A 122 8.15 16.78 -28.45
CA PRO A 122 7.17 16.71 -29.52
C PRO A 122 6.15 17.87 -29.48
N PHE A 123 6.07 18.60 -28.36
CA PHE A 123 5.14 19.72 -28.17
C PHE A 123 5.80 21.09 -28.50
N ASN A 124 7.10 21.10 -28.78
CA ASN A 124 7.84 22.33 -29.08
C ASN A 124 8.22 22.37 -30.58
N ALA A 125 7.59 23.29 -31.33
CA ALA A 125 7.84 23.44 -32.77
C ALA A 125 9.32 23.76 -33.11
N ALA A 126 10.09 24.34 -32.19
CA ALA A 126 11.52 24.60 -32.35
C ALA A 126 12.42 23.38 -32.06
N GLY A 127 11.87 22.21 -31.73
CA GLY A 127 12.62 20.98 -31.48
C GLY A 127 13.61 21.09 -30.32
N LYS A 128 13.31 21.89 -29.29
CA LYS A 128 14.20 22.06 -28.14
C LYS A 128 14.19 20.82 -27.25
N ARG A 129 15.38 20.48 -26.72
CA ARG A 129 15.53 19.46 -25.69
C ARG A 129 14.92 19.93 -24.39
N GLN A 130 14.00 19.13 -23.83
CA GLN A 130 13.29 19.39 -22.57
C GLN A 130 13.59 18.32 -21.54
N THR A 131 13.51 18.70 -20.29
CA THR A 131 13.63 17.79 -19.14
C THR A 131 12.32 17.82 -18.36
N SER A 132 11.77 16.64 -18.07
CA SER A 132 10.51 16.45 -17.38
C SER A 132 10.67 15.46 -16.23
N PHE A 133 9.89 15.63 -15.20
CA PHE A 133 9.88 14.79 -14.02
C PHE A 133 8.48 14.23 -13.78
N ALA A 134 8.44 13.00 -13.29
CA ALA A 134 7.23 12.39 -12.78
C ALA A 134 7.59 11.60 -11.52
N SER A 135 6.78 11.70 -10.48
CA SER A 135 6.93 10.87 -9.29
C SER A 135 6.13 9.59 -9.40
N CYS A 136 6.73 8.53 -8.90
CA CYS A 136 6.11 7.22 -8.73
C CYS A 136 6.07 6.92 -7.24
N ASP A 137 4.89 6.77 -6.68
CA ASP A 137 4.68 6.28 -5.31
C ASP A 137 4.13 4.86 -5.38
N VAL A 138 4.64 3.99 -4.52
CA VAL A 138 4.23 2.58 -4.47
C VAL A 138 3.94 2.22 -3.03
N MET A 139 2.72 1.73 -2.79
CA MET A 139 2.26 1.26 -1.50
C MET A 139 1.74 -0.17 -1.59
N PRO A 140 1.86 -0.99 -0.53
CA PRO A 140 1.22 -2.29 -0.49
C PRO A 140 -0.30 -2.12 -0.35
N ASP A 141 -1.08 -3.00 -0.97
CA ASP A 141 -2.54 -3.10 -0.74
C ASP A 141 -2.78 -4.02 0.47
N ILE A 142 -2.72 -3.43 1.65
CA ILE A 142 -2.89 -4.16 2.90
C ILE A 142 -4.38 -4.44 3.10
N LYS A 143 -4.78 -5.71 2.98
CA LYS A 143 -6.16 -6.20 3.16
C LYS A 143 -6.51 -6.48 4.63
N ASP A 144 -5.99 -5.69 5.55
CA ASP A 144 -6.34 -5.86 6.95
C ASP A 144 -7.79 -5.39 7.20
N ASP A 145 -8.71 -6.33 7.22
CA ASP A 145 -9.95 -6.15 7.95
C ASP A 145 -9.58 -5.97 9.42
N ILE A 146 -9.74 -4.74 9.93
CA ILE A 146 -9.43 -4.41 11.33
C ILE A 146 -10.49 -5.09 12.20
N GLU A 147 -10.36 -6.41 12.37
CA GLU A 147 -11.17 -7.14 13.33
C GLU A 147 -10.67 -6.87 14.74
N VAL A 148 -11.60 -6.45 15.60
CA VAL A 148 -11.35 -6.27 17.02
C VAL A 148 -12.04 -7.41 17.76
N GLU A 149 -11.28 -8.45 18.07
CA GLU A 149 -11.67 -9.47 19.02
C GLU A 149 -11.21 -9.04 20.44
N ILE A 150 -12.10 -9.17 21.41
CA ILE A 150 -11.80 -8.86 22.80
C ILE A 150 -11.98 -10.16 23.58
N ALA A 151 -10.88 -10.73 24.07
CA ALA A 151 -10.95 -11.91 24.92
C ALA A 151 -11.40 -11.52 26.34
N ASP A 152 -12.17 -12.37 26.98
CA ASP A 152 -12.67 -12.12 28.35
C ASP A 152 -11.52 -11.98 29.37
N GLU A 153 -10.39 -12.62 29.14
CA GLU A 153 -9.16 -12.54 29.95
C GLU A 153 -8.42 -11.20 29.81
N ASP A 154 -8.64 -10.48 28.72
CA ASP A 154 -8.02 -9.18 28.44
C ASP A 154 -8.78 -8.01 29.06
N ILE A 155 -9.93 -8.27 29.67
CA ILE A 155 -10.77 -7.22 30.25
C ILE A 155 -10.94 -7.42 31.76
N ARG A 156 -10.86 -6.30 32.48
CA ARG A 156 -11.28 -6.21 33.88
C ARG A 156 -12.55 -5.38 33.98
N ILE A 157 -13.58 -5.94 34.59
CA ILE A 157 -14.87 -5.28 34.77
C ILE A 157 -15.01 -4.94 36.23
N ASP A 158 -15.10 -3.65 36.53
CA ASP A 158 -15.36 -3.13 37.87
C ASP A 158 -16.77 -2.51 37.90
N THR A 159 -17.56 -2.86 38.95
CA THR A 159 -18.86 -2.24 39.22
C THR A 159 -18.70 -1.19 40.31
N TYR A 160 -19.38 -0.07 40.17
CA TYR A 160 -19.37 0.99 41.18
C TYR A 160 -20.68 1.74 41.24
N ARG A 161 -20.85 2.54 42.28
CA ARG A 161 -22.07 3.36 42.46
C ARG A 161 -22.02 4.57 41.55
N ALA A 162 -23.07 4.74 40.74
CA ALA A 162 -23.18 5.94 39.93
C ALA A 162 -23.28 7.16 40.81
N SER A 163 -22.47 8.20 40.55
CA SER A 163 -22.55 9.50 41.20
C SER A 163 -23.18 10.51 40.25
N GLY A 164 -24.37 11.04 40.56
CA GLY A 164 -25.04 12.03 39.72
C GLY A 164 -26.30 12.60 40.39
N ALA A 165 -26.84 13.71 39.89
CA ALA A 165 -28.05 14.36 40.32
C ALA A 165 -29.30 13.56 39.90
N GLY A 166 -29.55 12.45 40.57
CA GLY A 166 -30.72 11.60 40.35
C GLY A 166 -31.15 10.96 41.66
N GLY A 167 -32.42 11.00 41.97
CA GLY A 167 -33.06 10.68 43.24
C GLY A 167 -32.56 9.42 43.97
N GLN A 168 -33.08 9.17 45.19
CA GLN A 168 -32.62 8.15 46.17
C GLN A 168 -32.38 6.73 45.62
N HIS A 169 -32.83 6.38 44.41
CA HIS A 169 -32.66 5.05 43.84
C HIS A 169 -31.32 4.87 43.10
N ILE A 170 -30.71 5.95 42.57
CA ILE A 170 -29.43 5.93 41.88
C ILE A 170 -28.24 5.69 42.84
N ASN A 171 -28.40 6.17 44.08
CA ASN A 171 -27.34 6.07 45.09
C ASN A 171 -27.35 4.73 45.88
N LYS A 172 -28.24 3.78 45.57
CA LYS A 172 -28.37 2.50 46.30
C LYS A 172 -27.94 1.27 45.51
N THR A 173 -27.76 1.36 44.17
CA THR A 173 -27.42 0.21 43.32
C THR A 173 -26.11 0.45 42.60
N ASP A 174 -25.21 -0.55 42.62
CA ASP A 174 -23.93 -0.55 41.90
C ASP A 174 -24.22 -0.86 40.41
N SER A 175 -24.89 0.05 39.70
CA SER A 175 -25.28 -0.13 38.30
C SER A 175 -24.25 0.41 37.30
N ALA A 176 -23.30 1.24 37.74
CA ALA A 176 -22.26 1.78 36.88
C ALA A 176 -21.14 0.73 36.62
N ILE A 177 -20.71 0.67 35.39
CA ILE A 177 -19.67 -0.28 34.90
C ILE A 177 -18.48 0.49 34.44
N ARG A 178 -17.27 -0.01 34.82
CA ARG A 178 -15.98 0.38 34.28
C ARG A 178 -15.33 -0.86 33.68
N ILE A 179 -14.93 -0.79 32.43
CA ILE A 179 -14.17 -1.85 31.77
C ILE A 179 -12.78 -1.31 31.46
N THR A 180 -11.76 -2.05 31.89
CA THR A 180 -10.37 -1.76 31.58
C THR A 180 -9.85 -2.87 30.69
N HIS A 181 -9.35 -2.52 29.50
CA HIS A 181 -8.65 -3.44 28.61
C HIS A 181 -7.19 -3.51 29.05
N LEU A 182 -6.76 -4.65 29.57
CA LEU A 182 -5.45 -4.82 30.21
C LEU A 182 -4.26 -4.60 29.26
N PRO A 183 -4.28 -5.14 28.01
CA PRO A 183 -3.13 -4.99 27.10
C PRO A 183 -2.90 -3.53 26.65
N THR A 184 -3.96 -2.74 26.45
CA THR A 184 -3.83 -1.36 25.93
C THR A 184 -3.99 -0.30 27.02
N GLY A 185 -4.45 -0.67 28.22
CA GLY A 185 -4.77 0.28 29.30
C GLY A 185 -6.00 1.16 29.04
N ILE A 186 -6.76 0.91 27.97
CA ILE A 186 -7.96 1.68 27.65
C ILE A 186 -9.04 1.42 28.69
N VAL A 187 -9.59 2.52 29.23
CA VAL A 187 -10.67 2.50 30.20
C VAL A 187 -11.93 3.11 29.60
N VAL A 188 -13.06 2.43 29.77
CA VAL A 188 -14.40 2.91 29.42
C VAL A 188 -15.32 2.82 30.63
N GLN A 189 -16.26 3.75 30.73
CA GLN A 189 -17.24 3.81 31.84
C GLN A 189 -18.62 4.05 31.26
N CYS A 190 -19.64 3.36 31.79
CA CYS A 190 -21.03 3.58 31.45
C CYS A 190 -21.90 3.54 32.70
N GLN A 191 -22.74 4.56 32.87
CA GLN A 191 -23.66 4.70 34.02
C GLN A 191 -25.03 5.22 33.60
N ASN A 192 -25.35 5.24 32.30
CA ASN A 192 -26.53 5.91 31.77
C ASN A 192 -27.82 5.13 32.02
N GLU A 193 -27.74 3.83 32.18
CA GLU A 193 -28.89 2.95 32.35
C GLU A 193 -29.01 2.46 33.78
N ARG A 194 -30.25 2.17 34.20
CA ARG A 194 -30.54 1.58 35.52
C ARG A 194 -30.13 0.10 35.60
N SER A 195 -29.98 -0.56 34.47
CA SER A 195 -29.58 -1.97 34.35
C SER A 195 -28.09 -2.11 34.18
N GLN A 196 -27.43 -2.84 35.08
CA GLN A 196 -26.03 -3.17 35.04
C GLN A 196 -25.67 -3.90 33.72
N HIS A 197 -26.53 -4.85 33.25
CA HIS A 197 -26.29 -5.55 31.99
C HIS A 197 -26.27 -4.62 30.78
N LYS A 198 -27.24 -3.66 30.72
CA LYS A 198 -27.24 -2.68 29.61
C LYS A 198 -26.04 -1.77 29.64
N ASN A 199 -25.56 -1.35 30.81
CA ASN A 199 -24.35 -0.57 30.95
C ASN A 199 -23.13 -1.37 30.55
N LYS A 200 -23.07 -2.69 30.85
CA LYS A 200 -22.00 -3.57 30.40
C LYS A 200 -21.95 -3.69 28.87
N ASP A 201 -23.11 -3.95 28.24
CA ASP A 201 -23.21 -4.06 26.79
C ASP A 201 -22.78 -2.77 26.08
N GLN A 202 -23.19 -1.63 26.63
CA GLN A 202 -22.84 -0.32 26.09
C GLN A 202 -21.34 0.00 26.30
N ALA A 203 -20.77 -0.32 27.45
CA ALA A 203 -19.35 -0.18 27.73
C ALA A 203 -18.52 -1.07 26.81
N MET A 204 -18.95 -2.32 26.54
CA MET A 204 -18.28 -3.21 25.59
C MET A 204 -18.29 -2.64 24.17
N LYS A 205 -19.40 -2.08 23.70
CA LYS A 205 -19.45 -1.40 22.39
C LYS A 205 -18.51 -0.20 22.34
N MET A 206 -18.47 0.60 23.40
CA MET A 206 -17.55 1.74 23.49
C MET A 206 -16.08 1.30 23.49
N LEU A 207 -15.76 0.21 24.20
CA LEU A 207 -14.43 -0.37 24.21
C LEU A 207 -14.01 -0.86 22.82
N LYS A 208 -14.90 -1.61 22.14
CA LYS A 208 -14.67 -2.11 20.78
C LYS A 208 -14.41 -0.96 19.80
N THR A 209 -15.18 0.12 19.88
CA THR A 209 -14.99 1.31 19.05
C THR A 209 -13.63 1.98 19.32
N LYS A 210 -13.23 2.14 20.60
CA LYS A 210 -11.94 2.74 20.95
C LYS A 210 -10.75 1.88 20.48
N LEU A 211 -10.84 0.57 20.63
CA LEU A 211 -9.81 -0.37 20.14
C LEU A 211 -9.72 -0.36 18.61
N TYR A 212 -10.86 -0.27 17.92
CA TYR A 212 -10.87 -0.11 16.46
C TYR A 212 -10.15 1.16 16.03
N LEU A 213 -10.45 2.30 16.65
CA LEU A 213 -9.79 3.57 16.34
C LEU A 213 -8.27 3.52 16.64
N LEU A 214 -7.87 2.86 17.72
CA LEU A 214 -6.45 2.68 18.04
C LEU A 214 -5.74 1.83 16.98
N LYS A 215 -6.33 0.70 16.59
CA LYS A 215 -5.78 -0.15 15.52
C LYS A 215 -5.72 0.60 14.18
N GLN A 216 -6.75 1.36 13.85
CA GLN A 216 -6.78 2.20 12.65
C GLN A 216 -5.65 3.25 12.66
N GLN A 217 -5.42 3.90 13.80
CA GLN A 217 -4.32 4.85 13.93
C GLN A 217 -2.96 4.18 13.76
N GLN A 218 -2.73 3.03 14.40
CA GLN A 218 -1.49 2.25 14.24
C GLN A 218 -1.30 1.80 12.80
N HIS A 219 -2.37 1.42 12.10
CA HIS A 219 -2.32 1.08 10.68
C HIS A 219 -1.92 2.29 9.83
N LEU A 220 -2.49 3.47 10.08
CA LEU A 220 -2.11 4.71 9.38
C LEU A 220 -0.67 5.12 9.66
N GLU A 221 -0.17 4.95 10.89
CA GLU A 221 1.24 5.20 11.24
C GLU A 221 2.17 4.26 10.47
N LYS A 222 1.86 2.95 10.42
CA LYS A 222 2.62 1.98 9.61
C LYS A 222 2.62 2.35 8.12
N LEU A 223 1.47 2.73 7.56
CA LEU A 223 1.39 3.19 6.17
C LEU A 223 2.23 4.45 5.92
N SER A 224 2.24 5.38 6.88
CA SER A 224 3.07 6.59 6.82
C SER A 224 4.56 6.24 6.84
N ASP A 225 4.98 5.31 7.69
CA ASP A 225 6.37 4.84 7.76
C ASP A 225 6.80 4.14 6.46
N ILE A 226 5.91 3.30 5.86
CA ILE A 226 6.15 2.65 4.57
C ILE A 226 6.22 3.69 3.44
N ARG A 227 5.37 4.71 3.50
CA ARG A 227 5.36 5.79 2.53
C ARG A 227 6.67 6.57 2.55
N GLY A 228 7.24 6.83 3.73
CA GLY A 228 8.46 7.62 3.90
C GLY A 228 8.34 9.01 3.27
N ASP A 229 9.44 9.73 3.23
CA ASP A 229 9.49 11.07 2.64
C ASP A 229 9.64 10.95 1.11
N VAL A 230 8.59 11.30 0.37
CA VAL A 230 8.67 11.45 -1.09
C VAL A 230 9.24 12.83 -1.35
N GLY A 231 10.54 12.89 -1.66
CA GLY A 231 11.24 14.16 -1.97
C GLY A 231 10.54 14.94 -3.07
N ASP A 232 10.88 16.23 -3.18
CA ASP A 232 10.33 17.12 -4.20
C ASP A 232 10.42 16.52 -5.61
N ASN A 233 9.32 16.63 -6.37
CA ASN A 233 9.21 16.09 -7.73
C ASN A 233 9.97 16.98 -8.74
N GLY A 234 11.30 17.06 -8.60
CA GLY A 234 12.16 17.96 -9.36
C GLY A 234 13.63 17.52 -9.39
N TRP A 235 14.48 18.48 -9.65
CA TRP A 235 15.93 18.27 -9.77
C TRP A 235 16.57 17.78 -8.46
N GLY A 236 17.48 16.79 -8.58
CA GLY A 236 18.27 16.28 -7.45
C GLY A 236 17.71 15.01 -6.81
N ASN A 237 16.42 14.71 -6.98
CA ASN A 237 15.74 13.59 -6.30
C ASN A 237 15.41 12.42 -7.23
N GLN A 238 15.91 12.44 -8.49
CA GLN A 238 15.62 11.39 -9.46
C GLN A 238 16.34 10.07 -9.11
N ILE A 239 15.59 8.98 -9.13
CA ILE A 239 16.12 7.61 -8.99
C ILE A 239 16.52 7.01 -10.35
N ARG A 240 15.93 7.54 -11.45
CA ARG A 240 16.14 7.05 -12.82
C ARG A 240 16.11 8.21 -13.83
N SER A 241 16.90 8.07 -14.91
CA SER A 241 16.97 9.07 -15.97
C SER A 241 17.15 8.40 -17.34
#